data_45cbd748d8f1ab1cfd0d8d12eef3e44a
#
_entry.id   45cbd748d8f1ab1cfd0d8d12eef3e44a
#
_cell.length_a   1.000
_cell.length_b   1.000
_cell.length_c   1.000
_cell.angle_alpha   90.00
_cell.angle_beta   90.00
_cell.angle_gamma   90.00
#
_symmetry.space_group_name_H-M   'P 1'
#
loop_
_entity.id
_entity.type
_entity.pdbx_description
1 polymer ?
#
loop_
_entity_poly.entity_id
_entity_poly.type
_entity_poly.pdbx_seq_one_letter_code
_entity_poly.pdbx_strand_id
1 'polypeptide(L)'
;MSAAIRAKPSLAARIGRLIAIVLVFVVLGPPLGAVIWVALVTGIGMPPEWDAADQGLRWLTLLGLAYAVPMSYFFGAAPAAAAGLVIGITQSFVGRAGWPLALGTGLVVAIVVLERSGQEIFVRTPDQSPFPEYPAVMILACLIPTLLCWALVRNWYVAAPAFTDTTP
;
A
#
# COMPACT_ATOMS: atom_id res chain seq x y z
N MET A 1 13.08 42.73 4.08
CA MET A 1 12.83 41.29 3.91
C MET A 1 11.32 41.08 3.86
N SER A 2 10.72 40.99 2.66
CA SER A 2 9.28 40.77 2.48
C SER A 2 8.95 39.31 2.72
N ALA A 3 8.21 39.03 3.78
CA ALA A 3 7.59 37.71 4.01
C ALA A 3 6.54 37.50 2.92
N ALA A 4 6.86 36.70 1.91
CA ALA A 4 5.92 36.29 0.90
C ALA A 4 4.77 35.57 1.60
N ILE A 5 3.60 36.18 1.63
CA ILE A 5 2.36 35.58 2.18
C ILE A 5 2.02 34.40 1.28
N ARG A 6 2.35 33.19 1.72
CA ARG A 6 1.96 31.96 1.02
C ARG A 6 0.43 31.88 1.00
N ALA A 7 -0.17 32.13 -0.15
CA ALA A 7 -1.59 31.99 -0.35
C ALA A 7 -2.02 30.57 0.06
N LYS A 8 -3.05 30.45 0.89
CA LYS A 8 -3.61 29.16 1.27
C LYS A 8 -4.19 28.49 0.01
N PRO A 9 -3.88 27.20 -0.25
CA PRO A 9 -4.40 26.49 -1.41
C PRO A 9 -5.94 26.48 -1.37
N SER A 10 -6.57 26.66 -2.52
CA SER A 10 -8.02 26.63 -2.66
C SER A 10 -8.60 25.26 -2.26
N LEU A 11 -9.85 25.20 -1.84
CA LEU A 11 -10.53 23.95 -1.49
C LEU A 11 -10.51 22.97 -2.67
N ALA A 12 -10.73 23.44 -3.89
CA ALA A 12 -10.66 22.62 -5.10
C ALA A 12 -9.28 21.95 -5.29
N ALA A 13 -8.18 22.71 -5.03
CA ALA A 13 -6.83 22.16 -5.10
C ALA A 13 -6.58 21.07 -4.04
N ARG A 14 -7.17 21.22 -2.84
CA ARG A 14 -7.05 20.21 -1.77
C ARG A 14 -7.81 18.93 -2.12
N ILE A 15 -9.03 19.07 -2.65
CA ILE A 15 -9.85 17.94 -3.10
C ILE A 15 -9.18 17.22 -4.28
N GLY A 16 -8.68 17.94 -5.26
CA GLY A 16 -7.95 17.35 -6.39
C GLY A 16 -6.73 16.54 -5.93
N ARG A 17 -5.98 17.05 -4.96
CA ARG A 17 -4.85 16.33 -4.37
C ARG A 17 -5.31 15.08 -3.62
N LEU A 18 -6.37 15.17 -2.82
CA LEU A 18 -6.94 14.02 -2.12
C LEU A 18 -7.30 12.90 -3.10
N ILE A 19 -8.02 13.24 -4.17
CA ILE A 19 -8.41 12.28 -5.22
C ILE A 19 -7.17 11.66 -5.86
N ALA A 20 -6.16 12.46 -6.21
CA ALA A 20 -4.93 11.96 -6.81
C ALA A 20 -4.19 10.97 -5.87
N ILE A 21 -4.11 11.26 -4.57
CA ILE A 21 -3.52 10.36 -3.59
C ILE A 21 -4.31 9.04 -3.51
N VAL A 22 -5.63 9.11 -3.38
CA VAL A 22 -6.48 7.91 -3.33
C VAL A 22 -6.31 7.07 -4.60
N LEU A 23 -6.26 7.70 -5.76
CA LEU A 23 -6.04 7.00 -7.03
C LEU A 23 -4.69 6.28 -7.07
N VAL A 24 -3.62 6.89 -6.58
CA VAL A 24 -2.30 6.22 -6.48
C VAL A 24 -2.39 4.98 -5.62
N PHE A 25 -3.05 5.06 -4.47
CA PHE A 25 -3.21 3.90 -3.59
C PHE A 25 -4.06 2.80 -4.21
N VAL A 26 -5.16 3.14 -4.88
CA VAL A 26 -6.05 2.17 -5.53
C VAL A 26 -5.39 1.52 -6.74
N VAL A 27 -4.62 2.28 -7.52
CA VAL A 27 -4.00 1.76 -8.76
C VAL A 27 -2.73 0.97 -8.47
N LEU A 28 -1.87 1.44 -7.54
CA LEU A 28 -0.58 0.81 -7.26
C LEU A 28 -0.61 -0.13 -6.05
N GLY A 29 -1.44 0.15 -5.05
CA GLY A 29 -1.50 -0.63 -3.82
C GLY A 29 -1.78 -2.12 -4.05
N PRO A 30 -2.90 -2.49 -4.69
CA PRO A 30 -3.26 -3.87 -4.91
C PRO A 30 -2.21 -4.68 -5.71
N PRO A 31 -1.71 -4.24 -6.89
CA PRO A 31 -0.71 -5.01 -7.62
C PRO A 31 0.62 -5.13 -6.87
N LEU A 32 1.06 -4.08 -6.16
CA LEU A 32 2.25 -4.18 -5.33
C LEU A 32 2.07 -5.19 -4.20
N GLY A 33 0.89 -5.19 -3.55
CA GLY A 33 0.54 -6.18 -2.52
C GLY A 33 0.57 -7.61 -3.06
N ALA A 34 -0.01 -7.82 -4.24
CA ALA A 34 -0.01 -9.12 -4.90
C ALA A 34 1.41 -9.62 -5.23
N VAL A 35 2.24 -8.74 -5.80
CA VAL A 35 3.64 -9.08 -6.13
C VAL A 35 4.43 -9.45 -4.86
N ILE A 36 4.29 -8.65 -3.80
CA ILE A 36 4.97 -8.91 -2.52
C ILE A 36 4.45 -10.21 -1.89
N TRP A 37 3.13 -10.43 -1.91
CA TRP A 37 2.53 -11.65 -1.38
C TRP A 37 3.06 -12.89 -2.13
N VAL A 38 3.05 -12.88 -3.45
CA VAL A 38 3.59 -13.98 -4.27
C VAL A 38 5.07 -14.19 -3.97
N ALA A 39 5.87 -13.11 -3.94
CA ALA A 39 7.30 -13.20 -3.65
C ALA A 39 7.60 -13.79 -2.26
N LEU A 40 6.83 -13.41 -1.24
CA LEU A 40 7.01 -13.93 0.11
C LEU A 40 6.56 -15.39 0.21
N VAL A 41 5.44 -15.75 -0.39
CA VAL A 41 4.94 -17.14 -0.36
C VAL A 41 5.88 -18.07 -1.13
N THR A 42 6.38 -17.67 -2.31
CA THR A 42 7.32 -18.47 -3.08
C THR A 42 8.73 -18.49 -2.48
N GLY A 43 9.14 -17.41 -1.81
CA GLY A 43 10.48 -17.33 -1.19
C GLY A 43 10.59 -17.98 0.19
N ILE A 44 9.51 -17.92 1.00
CA ILE A 44 9.52 -18.40 2.39
C ILE A 44 8.84 -19.77 2.52
N GLY A 45 7.80 -20.00 1.73
CA GLY A 45 6.94 -21.20 1.84
C GLY A 45 7.39 -22.40 1.02
N MET A 46 8.47 -22.29 0.24
CA MET A 46 8.95 -23.39 -0.57
C MET A 46 9.89 -24.31 0.21
N PRO A 47 9.70 -25.63 0.12
CA PRO A 47 10.65 -26.56 0.71
C PRO A 47 12.05 -26.35 0.11
N PRO A 48 13.13 -26.51 0.94
CA PRO A 48 14.50 -26.30 0.47
C PRO A 48 14.93 -27.31 -0.61
N GLU A 49 14.15 -28.35 -0.83
CA GLU A 49 14.37 -29.37 -1.88
C GLU A 49 13.96 -28.87 -3.27
N TRP A 50 13.19 -27.78 -3.35
CA TRP A 50 12.81 -27.18 -4.61
C TRP A 50 13.90 -26.21 -5.06
N ASP A 51 14.74 -26.69 -5.95
CA ASP A 51 15.76 -25.85 -6.54
C ASP A 51 15.11 -24.65 -7.25
N ALA A 52 15.56 -23.44 -6.92
CA ALA A 52 15.08 -22.21 -7.54
C ALA A 52 15.32 -22.18 -9.08
N ALA A 53 16.10 -23.12 -9.59
CA ALA A 53 16.33 -23.36 -11.02
C ALA A 53 15.22 -24.21 -11.65
N ASP A 54 14.32 -24.81 -10.88
CA ASP A 54 13.25 -25.65 -11.43
C ASP A 54 12.30 -24.82 -12.29
N GLN A 55 12.17 -25.26 -13.55
CA GLN A 55 11.32 -24.63 -14.55
C GLN A 55 9.85 -24.62 -14.11
N GLY A 56 9.42 -25.62 -13.34
CA GLY A 56 8.08 -25.71 -12.77
C GLY A 56 7.77 -24.58 -11.80
N LEU A 57 8.71 -24.21 -10.94
CA LEU A 57 8.57 -23.13 -9.98
C LEU A 57 8.44 -21.77 -10.68
N ARG A 58 9.23 -21.53 -11.73
CA ARG A 58 9.13 -20.30 -12.51
C ARG A 58 7.76 -20.15 -13.16
N TRP A 59 7.21 -21.24 -13.72
CA TRP A 59 5.87 -21.21 -14.30
C TRP A 59 4.79 -20.98 -13.27
N LEU A 60 4.87 -21.62 -12.09
CA LEU A 60 3.93 -21.38 -10.97
C LEU A 60 3.98 -19.93 -10.49
N THR A 61 5.16 -19.34 -10.37
CA THR A 61 5.31 -17.93 -9.97
C THR A 61 4.72 -17.00 -11.02
N LEU A 62 4.97 -17.23 -12.30
CA LEU A 62 4.42 -16.42 -13.39
C LEU A 62 2.90 -16.54 -13.49
N LEU A 63 2.35 -17.75 -13.38
CA LEU A 63 0.92 -17.97 -13.33
C LEU A 63 0.31 -17.34 -12.07
N GLY A 64 0.97 -17.49 -10.91
CA GLY A 64 0.56 -16.85 -9.66
C GLY A 64 0.46 -15.34 -9.81
N LEU A 65 1.46 -14.70 -10.40
CA LEU A 65 1.44 -13.26 -10.67
C LEU A 65 0.35 -12.87 -11.68
N ALA A 66 0.18 -13.64 -12.77
CA ALA A 66 -0.83 -13.36 -13.79
C ALA A 66 -2.26 -13.36 -13.23
N TYR A 67 -2.54 -14.22 -12.25
CA TYR A 67 -3.85 -14.27 -11.58
C TYR A 67 -3.92 -13.37 -10.34
N ALA A 68 -2.87 -13.29 -9.54
CA ALA A 68 -2.87 -12.52 -8.30
C ALA A 68 -3.05 -11.02 -8.53
N VAL A 69 -2.44 -10.48 -9.60
CA VAL A 69 -2.53 -9.04 -9.90
C VAL A 69 -3.98 -8.62 -10.22
N PRO A 70 -4.72 -9.23 -11.17
CA PRO A 70 -6.12 -8.88 -11.38
C PRO A 70 -7.00 -9.12 -10.16
N MET A 71 -6.81 -10.27 -9.48
CA MET A 71 -7.59 -10.61 -8.28
C MET A 71 -7.32 -9.67 -7.11
N SER A 72 -6.13 -9.10 -7.02
CA SER A 72 -5.79 -8.15 -5.97
C SER A 72 -6.67 -6.90 -5.97
N TYR A 73 -7.23 -6.50 -7.12
CA TYR A 73 -8.16 -5.38 -7.18
C TYR A 73 -9.51 -5.70 -6.53
N PHE A 74 -9.99 -6.94 -6.62
CA PHE A 74 -11.25 -7.32 -5.97
C PHE A 74 -11.16 -7.27 -4.44
N PHE A 75 -10.03 -7.67 -3.89
CA PHE A 75 -9.84 -7.75 -2.44
C PHE A 75 -9.09 -6.53 -1.87
N GLY A 76 -8.18 -5.96 -2.65
CA GLY A 76 -7.25 -4.93 -2.20
C GLY A 76 -7.68 -3.49 -2.50
N ALA A 77 -8.60 -3.25 -3.45
CA ALA A 77 -8.96 -1.88 -3.84
C ALA A 77 -9.65 -1.11 -2.69
N ALA A 78 -10.56 -1.74 -1.96
CA ALA A 78 -11.26 -1.10 -0.85
C ALA A 78 -10.30 -0.74 0.32
N PRO A 79 -9.47 -1.65 0.84
CA PRO A 79 -8.49 -1.31 1.87
C PRO A 79 -7.44 -0.30 1.37
N ALA A 80 -7.01 -0.37 0.12
CA ALA A 80 -6.10 0.61 -0.47
C ALA A 80 -6.74 2.00 -0.57
N ALA A 81 -8.01 2.09 -0.97
CA ALA A 81 -8.77 3.34 -0.98
C ALA A 81 -8.88 3.93 0.42
N ALA A 82 -9.19 3.11 1.43
CA ALA A 82 -9.27 3.55 2.82
C ALA A 82 -7.92 4.11 3.32
N ALA A 83 -6.81 3.41 3.04
CA ALA A 83 -5.47 3.88 3.38
C ALA A 83 -5.13 5.20 2.66
N GLY A 84 -5.41 5.27 1.37
CA GLY A 84 -5.23 6.48 0.55
C GLY A 84 -6.05 7.66 1.06
N LEU A 85 -7.28 7.41 1.55
CA LEU A 85 -8.18 8.42 2.10
C LEU A 85 -7.63 8.98 3.41
N VAL A 86 -7.21 8.14 4.34
CA VAL A 86 -6.61 8.57 5.64
C VAL A 86 -5.36 9.41 5.40
N ILE A 87 -4.45 8.92 4.55
CA ILE A 87 -3.20 9.63 4.23
C ILE A 87 -3.49 10.91 3.45
N GLY A 88 -4.41 10.84 2.46
CA GLY A 88 -4.80 11.97 1.63
C GLY A 88 -5.48 13.10 2.42
N ILE A 89 -6.39 12.78 3.33
CA ILE A 89 -7.02 13.76 4.23
C ILE A 89 -5.94 14.41 5.09
N THR A 90 -5.08 13.62 5.72
CA THR A 90 -4.03 14.16 6.59
C THR A 90 -3.08 15.07 5.82
N GLN A 91 -2.65 14.67 4.63
CA GLN A 91 -1.77 15.52 3.80
C GLN A 91 -2.46 16.78 3.28
N SER A 92 -3.75 16.70 2.92
CA SER A 92 -4.47 17.83 2.30
C SER A 92 -4.95 18.86 3.32
N PHE A 93 -5.28 18.45 4.55
CA PHE A 93 -5.91 19.31 5.54
C PHE A 93 -5.06 19.57 6.78
N VAL A 94 -4.24 18.61 7.22
CA VAL A 94 -3.40 18.75 8.43
C VAL A 94 -1.96 19.14 8.06
N GLY A 95 -1.50 18.82 6.85
CA GLY A 95 -0.16 19.13 6.39
C GLY A 95 0.61 17.87 6.00
N ARG A 96 1.75 17.55 6.65
CA ARG A 96 2.54 16.38 6.32
C ARG A 96 2.04 15.13 7.03
N ALA A 97 1.61 14.12 6.28
CA ALA A 97 1.45 12.78 6.83
C ALA A 97 2.85 12.19 7.07
N GLY A 98 3.21 12.02 8.33
CA GLY A 98 4.47 11.39 8.73
C GLY A 98 4.48 9.89 8.42
N TRP A 99 5.68 9.29 8.37
CA TRP A 99 5.84 7.85 8.22
C TRP A 99 5.12 7.01 9.31
N PRO A 100 4.98 7.48 10.58
CA PRO A 100 4.25 6.70 11.59
C PRO A 100 2.76 6.56 11.27
N LEU A 101 2.15 7.59 10.65
CA LEU A 101 0.76 7.50 10.20
C LEU A 101 0.60 6.47 9.07
N ALA A 102 1.52 6.45 8.10
CA ALA A 102 1.49 5.48 7.02
C ALA A 102 1.66 4.04 7.54
N LEU A 103 2.57 3.85 8.49
CA LEU A 103 2.80 2.57 9.14
C LEU A 103 1.57 2.14 9.95
N GLY A 104 1.03 3.01 10.77
CA GLY A 104 -0.19 2.74 11.55
C GLY A 104 -1.38 2.41 10.66
N THR A 105 -1.57 3.17 9.57
CA THR A 105 -2.64 2.90 8.59
C THR A 105 -2.47 1.55 7.92
N GLY A 106 -1.25 1.22 7.47
CA GLY A 106 -0.95 -0.07 6.86
C GLY A 106 -1.19 -1.24 7.82
N LEU A 107 -0.84 -1.07 9.10
CA LEU A 107 -1.06 -2.08 10.13
C LEU A 107 -2.56 -2.29 10.40
N VAL A 108 -3.33 -1.21 10.56
CA VAL A 108 -4.79 -1.29 10.75
C VAL A 108 -5.46 -1.97 9.57
N VAL A 109 -5.07 -1.61 8.34
CA VAL A 109 -5.57 -2.27 7.13
C VAL A 109 -5.24 -3.76 7.13
N ALA A 110 -4.02 -4.14 7.48
CA ALA A 110 -3.60 -5.53 7.55
C ALA A 110 -4.44 -6.33 8.57
N ILE A 111 -4.65 -5.76 9.76
CA ILE A 111 -5.48 -6.38 10.81
C ILE A 111 -6.91 -6.60 10.31
N VAL A 112 -7.53 -5.57 9.71
CA VAL A 112 -8.89 -5.65 9.19
C VAL A 112 -9.00 -6.71 8.08
N VAL A 113 -8.00 -6.80 7.20
CA VAL A 113 -7.97 -7.83 6.13
C VAL A 113 -7.85 -9.23 6.73
N LEU A 114 -6.98 -9.42 7.73
CA LEU A 114 -6.82 -10.71 8.42
C LEU A 114 -8.12 -11.15 9.12
N GLU A 115 -8.74 -10.27 9.87
CA GLU A 115 -10.03 -10.53 10.54
C GLU A 115 -11.13 -10.92 9.53
N ARG A 116 -11.19 -10.21 8.40
CA ARG A 116 -12.18 -10.48 7.34
C ARG A 116 -11.91 -11.78 6.59
N SER A 117 -10.65 -12.21 6.50
CA SER A 117 -10.29 -13.49 5.87
C SER A 117 -10.55 -14.71 6.76
N GLY A 118 -11.05 -14.51 7.98
CA GLY A 118 -11.31 -15.59 8.95
C GLY A 118 -10.02 -16.19 9.52
N GLN A 119 -8.90 -15.55 9.32
CA GLN A 119 -7.65 -15.93 9.97
C GLN A 119 -7.64 -15.29 11.36
N GLU A 120 -7.94 -16.09 12.36
CA GLU A 120 -7.87 -15.65 13.75
C GLU A 120 -6.43 -15.34 14.13
N ILE A 121 -6.13 -14.03 14.28
CA ILE A 121 -4.78 -13.55 14.65
C ILE A 121 -4.38 -14.06 16.04
N PHE A 122 -5.36 -14.33 16.90
CA PHE A 122 -5.16 -14.60 18.32
C PHE A 122 -5.44 -16.04 18.75
N VAL A 123 -6.07 -16.88 17.93
CA VAL A 123 -6.39 -18.25 18.30
C VAL A 123 -5.53 -19.21 17.46
N ARG A 124 -4.43 -19.63 18.04
CA ARG A 124 -3.58 -20.65 17.48
C ARG A 124 -4.18 -22.01 17.85
N THR A 125 -4.92 -22.62 16.96
CA THR A 125 -5.20 -24.06 17.03
C THR A 125 -3.96 -24.80 16.53
N PRO A 126 -3.33 -25.65 17.38
CA PRO A 126 -2.03 -26.27 17.09
C PRO A 126 -2.02 -27.16 15.84
N ASP A 127 -3.17 -27.56 15.34
CA ASP A 127 -3.30 -28.66 14.37
C ASP A 127 -3.65 -28.26 12.92
N GLN A 128 -3.77 -26.96 12.59
CA GLN A 128 -4.41 -26.60 11.32
C GLN A 128 -3.56 -25.87 10.27
N SER A 129 -2.28 -25.61 10.47
CA SER A 129 -1.51 -24.96 9.41
C SER A 129 -0.09 -25.49 9.30
N PRO A 130 0.30 -26.05 8.14
CA PRO A 130 1.70 -26.27 7.81
C PRO A 130 2.46 -24.96 7.59
N PHE A 131 1.77 -23.80 7.61
CA PHE A 131 2.35 -22.48 7.37
C PHE A 131 2.04 -21.53 8.55
N PRO A 132 2.81 -21.59 9.66
CA PRO A 132 2.62 -20.69 10.81
C PRO A 132 2.87 -19.20 10.52
N GLU A 133 3.34 -18.87 9.32
CA GLU A 133 3.82 -17.53 8.95
C GLU A 133 2.83 -16.72 8.08
N TYR A 134 1.67 -17.29 7.76
CA TYR A 134 0.67 -16.62 6.91
C TYR A 134 0.25 -15.23 7.42
N PRO A 135 0.02 -15.00 8.73
CA PRO A 135 -0.34 -13.66 9.21
C PRO A 135 0.77 -12.64 8.98
N ALA A 136 2.04 -13.04 9.16
CA ALA A 136 3.17 -12.14 8.93
C ALA A 136 3.30 -11.76 7.45
N VAL A 137 3.13 -12.71 6.54
CA VAL A 137 3.13 -12.48 5.09
C VAL A 137 2.03 -11.50 4.69
N MET A 138 0.81 -11.67 5.22
CA MET A 138 -0.31 -10.77 4.95
C MET A 138 -0.07 -9.36 5.50
N ILE A 139 0.49 -9.25 6.71
CA ILE A 139 0.86 -7.95 7.29
C ILE A 139 1.88 -7.25 6.39
N LEU A 140 2.93 -7.95 5.96
CA LEU A 140 3.96 -7.37 5.08
C LEU A 140 3.38 -7.00 3.70
N ALA A 141 2.51 -7.84 3.14
CA ALA A 141 1.85 -7.58 1.86
C ALA A 141 0.90 -6.36 1.88
N CYS A 142 0.39 -5.96 3.04
CA CYS A 142 -0.38 -4.74 3.21
C CYS A 142 0.51 -3.53 3.57
N LEU A 143 1.50 -3.75 4.44
CA LEU A 143 2.33 -2.69 5.00
C LEU A 143 3.29 -2.09 3.98
N ILE A 144 4.01 -2.94 3.24
CA ILE A 144 5.03 -2.50 2.29
C ILE A 144 4.41 -1.66 1.16
N PRO A 145 3.32 -2.07 0.47
CA PRO A 145 2.67 -1.23 -0.53
C PRO A 145 2.17 0.10 0.03
N THR A 146 1.62 0.09 1.26
CA THR A 146 1.15 1.32 1.90
C THR A 146 2.30 2.31 2.12
N LEU A 147 3.45 1.84 2.60
CA LEU A 147 4.64 2.66 2.79
C LEU A 147 5.23 3.14 1.45
N LEU A 148 5.25 2.29 0.43
CA LEU A 148 5.71 2.67 -0.91
C LEU A 148 4.81 3.74 -1.55
N CYS A 149 3.49 3.55 -1.51
CA CYS A 149 2.54 4.55 -2.00
C CYS A 149 2.66 5.87 -1.23
N TRP A 150 2.80 5.81 0.10
CA TRP A 150 3.06 6.99 0.91
C TRP A 150 4.36 7.69 0.51
N ALA A 151 5.46 6.94 0.31
CA ALA A 151 6.75 7.50 -0.09
C ALA A 151 6.68 8.20 -1.45
N LEU A 152 5.89 7.68 -2.38
CA LEU A 152 5.64 8.31 -3.67
C LEU A 152 4.89 9.65 -3.53
N VAL A 153 3.82 9.67 -2.72
CA VAL A 153 2.96 10.87 -2.61
C VAL A 153 3.51 11.92 -1.65
N ARG A 154 4.38 11.55 -0.70
CA ARG A 154 4.93 12.51 0.29
C ARG A 154 5.68 13.68 -0.34
N ASN A 155 6.34 13.46 -1.46
CA ASN A 155 7.16 14.47 -2.15
C ASN A 155 6.33 15.42 -3.03
N TRP A 156 5.06 15.08 -3.33
CA TRP A 156 4.19 15.97 -4.11
C TRP A 156 3.87 17.28 -3.40
N TYR A 157 4.19 17.39 -2.11
CA TYR A 157 4.03 18.62 -1.34
C TYR A 157 5.13 19.66 -1.62
N VAL A 158 6.30 19.22 -2.12
CA VAL A 158 7.50 20.07 -2.27
C VAL A 158 7.52 20.79 -3.60
N ALA A 159 6.78 20.32 -4.59
CA ALA A 159 6.89 20.76 -5.98
C ALA A 159 5.71 21.59 -6.49
N ALA A 160 5.02 22.39 -5.64
CA ALA A 160 4.18 23.45 -6.19
C ALA A 160 5.12 24.55 -6.74
N PRO A 161 5.28 24.68 -8.08
CA PRO A 161 6.08 25.79 -8.61
C PRO A 161 5.45 27.08 -8.12
N ALA A 162 6.28 27.98 -7.60
CA ALA A 162 5.88 29.35 -7.45
C ALA A 162 5.50 29.82 -8.86
N PHE A 163 4.21 30.01 -9.11
CA PHE A 163 3.77 30.75 -10.28
C PHE A 163 4.41 32.12 -10.13
N THR A 164 5.47 32.35 -10.86
CA THR A 164 5.96 33.69 -11.12
C THR A 164 4.87 34.37 -11.93
N ASP A 165 4.02 35.15 -11.25
CA ASP A 165 3.18 36.12 -11.93
C ASP A 165 4.13 37.06 -12.69
N THR A 166 4.40 36.72 -13.93
CA THR A 166 4.88 37.66 -14.93
C THR A 166 3.65 38.38 -15.46
N THR A 167 3.11 39.30 -14.67
CA THR A 167 2.29 40.37 -15.19
C THR A 167 3.23 41.42 -15.75
N PRO A 168 3.08 41.80 -17.04
CA PRO A 168 3.81 42.87 -17.66
C PRO A 168 3.47 44.26 -17.07
#